data_aa70edd8373c24069cd605a79df87a72
#
_entry.id   aa70edd8373c24069cd605a79df87a72
#
_cell.length_a   1.000
_cell.length_b   1.000
_cell.length_c   1.000
_cell.angle_alpha   90.00
_cell.angle_beta   90.00
_cell.angle_gamma   90.00
#
_symmetry.space_group_name_H-M   'P 1'
#
loop_
_entity.id
_entity.type
_entity.pdbx_description
1 polymer ?
#
loop_
_entity_poly.entity_id
_entity_poly.type
_entity_poly.pdbx_seq_one_letter_code
_entity_poly.pdbx_strand_id
1 'polypeptide(L)'
;MELVLLTGFSTLLGTLEPKSAHAIPQRLLVADYEPPVNISAPGRREGGGTRGGNCPIAKKPLTALIPANNIGFTVAQNPVLLFYLPAMPPQAKPLPVEFVLRDGNEKEIYATTFMMPRKSGIVSVSVPVSADVPPLEVGKNYHWFLSILCNPLERSPNIFVEGWIRRVPLNATLNNNLKQATLKDRPDIYAESGIWFDALNTLAALRQSNPKDSAVSSEWAKLLKAVGLEHMATEPLVPISPIPSNNATLSQPSPKN
;
A
#
# COMPACT_ATOMS: atom_id res chain seq x y z
N MET A 1 -80.70 -52.80 -12.45
CA MET A 1 -80.52 -51.36 -12.80
C MET A 1 -79.73 -50.76 -11.66
N GLU A 2 -78.41 -50.92 -11.75
CA GLU A 2 -77.46 -50.39 -10.72
C GLU A 2 -76.67 -49.24 -11.30
N LEU A 3 -76.76 -48.18 -10.60
CA LEU A 3 -76.06 -46.91 -10.92
C LEU A 3 -74.69 -46.91 -10.25
N VAL A 4 -73.60 -46.97 -11.04
CA VAL A 4 -72.22 -46.90 -10.54
C VAL A 4 -71.81 -45.43 -10.51
N LEU A 5 -71.57 -44.91 -9.32
CA LEU A 5 -70.99 -43.59 -9.07
C LEU A 5 -69.48 -43.70 -9.21
N LEU A 6 -68.89 -43.02 -10.21
CA LEU A 6 -67.46 -42.82 -10.36
C LEU A 6 -67.08 -41.58 -9.58
N THR A 7 -66.32 -41.77 -8.48
CA THR A 7 -65.68 -40.70 -7.75
C THR A 7 -64.33 -40.36 -8.41
N GLY A 8 -64.25 -39.15 -9.00
CA GLY A 8 -63.03 -38.63 -9.56
C GLY A 8 -62.01 -38.15 -8.46
N PHE A 9 -60.84 -38.74 -8.46
CA PHE A 9 -59.76 -38.35 -7.61
C PHE A 9 -58.96 -37.28 -8.35
N SER A 10 -59.08 -35.96 -7.97
CA SER A 10 -58.28 -34.88 -8.49
C SER A 10 -56.97 -34.84 -7.74
N THR A 11 -55.88 -35.24 -8.39
CA THR A 11 -54.52 -35.05 -7.90
C THR A 11 -54.10 -33.64 -8.20
N LEU A 12 -53.95 -32.81 -7.14
CA LEU A 12 -53.27 -31.52 -7.23
C LEU A 12 -51.76 -31.76 -7.40
N LEU A 13 -51.25 -31.60 -8.63
CA LEU A 13 -49.83 -31.45 -8.85
C LEU A 13 -49.43 -30.03 -8.41
N GLY A 14 -48.82 -29.91 -7.23
CA GLY A 14 -48.16 -28.69 -6.81
C GLY A 14 -46.91 -28.46 -7.66
N THR A 15 -46.91 -27.43 -8.50
CA THR A 15 -45.74 -26.96 -9.21
C THR A 15 -44.80 -26.28 -8.18
N LEU A 16 -43.73 -26.96 -7.86
CA LEU A 16 -42.59 -26.33 -7.15
C LEU A 16 -41.94 -25.33 -8.12
N GLU A 17 -42.27 -24.05 -7.96
CA GLU A 17 -41.53 -22.98 -8.62
C GLU A 17 -40.07 -22.97 -8.06
N PRO A 18 -39.05 -23.03 -8.95
CA PRO A 18 -37.67 -22.89 -8.50
C PRO A 18 -37.50 -21.46 -7.95
N LYS A 19 -37.18 -21.34 -6.67
CA LYS A 19 -36.78 -20.10 -6.02
C LYS A 19 -35.64 -19.53 -6.82
N SER A 20 -35.88 -18.45 -7.57
CA SER A 20 -34.86 -17.71 -8.30
C SER A 20 -33.75 -17.36 -7.34
N ALA A 21 -32.62 -18.04 -7.46
CA ALA A 21 -31.38 -17.59 -6.84
C ALA A 21 -31.13 -16.19 -7.39
N HIS A 22 -31.26 -15.19 -6.54
CA HIS A 22 -30.82 -13.83 -6.85
C HIS A 22 -29.33 -13.94 -7.13
N ALA A 23 -28.97 -13.94 -8.40
CA ALA A 23 -27.59 -13.76 -8.83
C ALA A 23 -27.17 -12.42 -8.24
N ILE A 24 -26.29 -12.46 -7.24
CA ILE A 24 -25.56 -11.28 -6.77
C ILE A 24 -24.92 -10.74 -8.03
N PRO A 25 -25.21 -9.48 -8.42
CA PRO A 25 -24.55 -8.91 -9.59
C PRO A 25 -23.05 -9.01 -9.31
N GLN A 26 -22.33 -9.78 -10.13
CA GLN A 26 -20.89 -9.74 -10.20
C GLN A 26 -20.57 -8.31 -10.60
N ARG A 27 -20.33 -7.48 -9.61
CA ARG A 27 -19.87 -6.11 -9.79
C ARG A 27 -18.50 -6.23 -10.44
N LEU A 28 -18.47 -6.08 -11.76
CA LEU A 28 -17.24 -5.81 -12.52
C LEU A 28 -16.78 -4.43 -12.05
N LEU A 29 -16.12 -4.40 -10.90
CA LEU A 29 -15.54 -3.18 -10.35
C LEU A 29 -14.17 -3.03 -10.96
N VAL A 30 -14.12 -2.22 -11.96
CA VAL A 30 -12.90 -1.53 -12.37
C VAL A 30 -12.94 -0.21 -11.63
N ALA A 31 -12.50 -0.19 -10.40
CA ALA A 31 -12.22 1.07 -9.73
C ALA A 31 -10.92 1.60 -10.32
N ASP A 32 -11.02 2.52 -11.25
CA ASP A 32 -9.88 3.30 -11.68
C ASP A 32 -9.55 4.26 -10.53
N TYR A 33 -8.32 4.16 -10.02
CA TYR A 33 -7.83 5.17 -9.09
C TYR A 33 -7.76 6.52 -9.81
N GLU A 34 -8.50 7.48 -9.30
CA GLU A 34 -8.46 8.86 -9.77
C GLU A 34 -7.57 9.68 -8.83
N PRO A 35 -6.36 10.06 -9.25
CA PRO A 35 -5.54 10.96 -8.46
C PRO A 35 -6.25 12.32 -8.33
N PRO A 36 -6.14 12.99 -7.16
CA PRO A 36 -6.69 14.32 -7.01
C PRO A 36 -6.17 15.26 -8.10
N VAL A 37 -7.09 15.89 -8.83
CA VAL A 37 -6.76 16.83 -9.92
C VAL A 37 -6.05 18.07 -9.36
N ASN A 38 -5.06 18.56 -10.10
CA ASN A 38 -4.29 19.79 -9.80
C ASN A 38 -3.47 19.75 -8.50
N ILE A 39 -3.14 18.57 -7.98
CA ILE A 39 -2.25 18.41 -6.84
C ILE A 39 -1.02 17.64 -7.29
N SER A 40 0.14 18.29 -7.19
CA SER A 40 1.45 17.66 -7.37
C SER A 40 2.40 18.17 -6.31
N ALA A 41 3.40 17.40 -5.97
CA ALA A 41 4.43 17.77 -5.02
C ALA A 41 5.81 17.53 -5.64
N PRO A 42 6.84 18.31 -5.24
CA PRO A 42 8.20 17.97 -5.59
C PRO A 42 8.54 16.60 -5.02
N GLY A 43 9.42 15.87 -5.70
CA GLY A 43 9.82 14.56 -5.18
C GLY A 43 10.39 13.66 -6.26
N ARG A 44 10.77 12.48 -5.79
CA ARG A 44 11.39 11.45 -6.64
C ARG A 44 10.81 10.09 -6.27
N ARG A 45 9.99 9.55 -7.15
CA ARG A 45 9.38 8.23 -6.97
C ARG A 45 10.36 7.07 -7.19
N GLU A 46 11.38 7.26 -8.05
CA GLU A 46 12.39 6.25 -8.36
C GLU A 46 13.78 6.73 -7.98
N GLY A 47 14.52 5.90 -7.26
CA GLY A 47 15.89 6.21 -6.85
C GLY A 47 16.82 6.28 -8.06
N GLY A 48 17.44 7.42 -8.26
CA GLY A 48 18.47 7.59 -9.29
C GLY A 48 19.73 6.83 -8.94
N GLY A 49 20.41 6.23 -9.93
CA GLY A 49 21.73 5.64 -9.76
C GLY A 49 22.76 6.73 -9.47
N THR A 50 23.49 6.59 -8.36
CA THR A 50 24.65 7.44 -8.09
C THR A 50 25.85 6.94 -8.89
N ARG A 51 26.51 7.83 -9.62
CA ARG A 51 27.78 7.52 -10.26
C ARG A 51 28.88 7.54 -9.21
N GLY A 52 29.34 6.37 -8.83
CA GLY A 52 30.44 6.19 -7.87
C GLY A 52 29.93 5.98 -6.44
N GLY A 53 30.20 4.82 -5.88
CA GLY A 53 29.88 4.43 -4.52
C GLY A 53 29.60 2.93 -4.40
N ASN A 54 29.59 2.43 -3.18
CA ASN A 54 29.32 1.02 -2.85
C ASN A 54 27.82 0.64 -2.92
N CYS A 55 26.99 1.50 -3.53
CA CYS A 55 25.57 1.19 -3.71
C CYS A 55 25.38 0.12 -4.77
N PRO A 56 24.57 -0.91 -4.51
CA PRO A 56 24.27 -1.91 -5.49
C PRO A 56 23.47 -1.31 -6.65
N ILE A 57 24.01 -1.44 -7.86
CA ILE A 57 23.28 -1.09 -9.09
C ILE A 57 22.36 -2.26 -9.41
N ALA A 58 21.07 -2.06 -9.24
CA ALA A 58 20.06 -3.06 -9.56
C ALA A 58 19.39 -2.76 -10.91
N LYS A 59 18.87 -3.81 -11.57
CA LYS A 59 18.10 -3.67 -12.81
C LYS A 59 16.81 -2.85 -12.61
N LYS A 60 16.16 -3.03 -11.45
CA LYS A 60 15.01 -2.23 -11.04
C LYS A 60 15.45 -1.32 -9.91
N PRO A 61 15.20 0.00 -9.98
CA PRO A 61 15.62 0.94 -8.95
C PRO A 61 14.80 0.81 -7.66
N LEU A 62 15.30 1.37 -6.57
CA LEU A 62 14.46 1.71 -5.41
C LEU A 62 13.25 2.50 -5.89
N THR A 63 12.03 2.07 -5.56
CA THR A 63 10.81 2.72 -6.06
C THR A 63 9.79 2.86 -4.93
N ALA A 64 9.26 4.06 -4.76
CA ALA A 64 8.11 4.29 -3.90
C ALA A 64 6.81 3.96 -4.64
N LEU A 65 5.92 3.20 -4.00
CA LEU A 65 4.63 2.87 -4.59
C LEU A 65 3.63 4.00 -4.35
N ILE A 66 3.82 5.11 -5.07
CA ILE A 66 2.98 6.31 -4.99
C ILE A 66 2.55 6.78 -6.38
N PRO A 67 1.52 7.63 -6.48
CA PRO A 67 1.15 8.27 -7.73
C PRO A 67 2.29 9.09 -8.35
N ALA A 68 2.25 9.28 -9.67
CA ALA A 68 3.31 9.97 -10.43
C ALA A 68 3.47 11.46 -10.07
N ASN A 69 2.46 12.06 -9.44
CA ASN A 69 2.49 13.44 -8.94
C ASN A 69 3.19 13.59 -7.57
N ASN A 70 3.82 12.52 -7.06
CA ASN A 70 4.59 12.44 -5.82
C ASN A 70 3.81 12.75 -4.53
N ILE A 71 2.48 12.70 -4.56
CA ILE A 71 1.64 12.85 -3.36
C ILE A 71 0.52 11.82 -3.35
N GLY A 72 0.25 11.23 -2.19
CA GLY A 72 -0.89 10.35 -1.96
C GLY A 72 -1.72 10.80 -0.77
N PHE A 73 -3.00 10.44 -0.77
CA PHE A 73 -3.90 10.72 0.34
C PHE A 73 -4.11 9.49 1.22
N THR A 74 -4.39 9.75 2.49
CA THR A 74 -4.78 8.75 3.49
C THR A 74 -5.84 9.30 4.43
N VAL A 75 -6.71 8.46 4.94
CA VAL A 75 -7.59 8.77 6.09
C VAL A 75 -6.99 8.27 7.40
N ALA A 76 -5.97 7.42 7.33
CA ALA A 76 -5.33 6.82 8.49
C ALA A 76 -4.54 7.85 9.32
N GLN A 77 -4.58 7.69 10.64
CA GLN A 77 -3.76 8.46 11.58
C GLN A 77 -2.29 8.02 11.55
N ASN A 78 -2.10 6.72 11.32
CA ASN A 78 -0.82 6.03 11.28
C ASN A 78 -0.71 5.26 9.96
N PRO A 79 -0.35 5.95 8.87
CA PRO A 79 -0.30 5.35 7.55
C PRO A 79 0.82 4.32 7.43
N VAL A 80 0.64 3.45 6.44
CA VAL A 80 1.67 2.52 5.98
C VAL A 80 2.05 2.90 4.56
N LEU A 81 3.34 3.02 4.29
CA LEU A 81 3.89 3.34 2.98
C LEU A 81 4.60 2.10 2.42
N LEU A 82 4.43 1.84 1.12
CA LEU A 82 5.05 0.70 0.45
C LEU A 82 6.15 1.14 -0.50
N PHE A 83 7.27 0.39 -0.45
CA PHE A 83 8.46 0.66 -1.26
C PHE A 83 9.00 -0.63 -1.84
N TYR A 84 9.37 -0.60 -3.11
CA TYR A 84 10.14 -1.69 -3.70
C TYR A 84 11.62 -1.48 -3.40
N LEU A 85 12.24 -2.47 -2.79
CA LEU A 85 13.68 -2.54 -2.56
C LEU A 85 14.32 -3.55 -3.52
N PRO A 86 15.41 -3.17 -4.21
CA PRO A 86 16.13 -4.09 -5.08
C PRO A 86 16.85 -5.18 -4.29
N ALA A 87 17.20 -6.28 -4.96
CA ALA A 87 18.00 -7.34 -4.35
C ALA A 87 19.41 -6.87 -4.04
N MET A 88 19.95 -7.36 -2.92
CA MET A 88 21.38 -7.23 -2.62
C MET A 88 22.19 -8.27 -3.39
N PRO A 89 23.41 -7.94 -3.87
CA PRO A 89 24.32 -8.96 -4.34
C PRO A 89 24.57 -10.03 -3.28
N PRO A 90 24.66 -11.32 -3.65
CA PRO A 90 24.76 -12.43 -2.69
C PRO A 90 25.88 -12.28 -1.66
N GLN A 91 27.01 -11.72 -2.06
CA GLN A 91 28.22 -11.52 -1.23
C GLN A 91 28.21 -10.17 -0.45
N ALA A 92 27.28 -9.28 -0.75
CA ALA A 92 27.24 -7.97 -0.12
C ALA A 92 26.67 -8.07 1.30
N LYS A 93 27.20 -7.23 2.21
CA LYS A 93 26.58 -7.03 3.52
C LYS A 93 25.27 -6.27 3.34
N PRO A 94 24.20 -6.65 4.07
CA PRO A 94 22.95 -5.89 4.05
C PRO A 94 23.22 -4.43 4.42
N LEU A 95 22.63 -3.50 3.65
CA LEU A 95 22.75 -2.07 3.91
C LEU A 95 21.60 -1.60 4.80
N PRO A 96 21.81 -0.61 5.65
CA PRO A 96 20.73 0.05 6.37
C PRO A 96 19.85 0.84 5.40
N VAL A 97 18.55 0.83 5.68
CA VAL A 97 17.54 1.66 5.00
C VAL A 97 16.91 2.56 6.04
N GLU A 98 16.97 3.84 5.83
CA GLU A 98 16.41 4.86 6.72
C GLU A 98 15.12 5.41 6.12
N PHE A 99 14.08 5.45 6.92
CA PHE A 99 12.84 6.17 6.61
C PHE A 99 12.72 7.36 7.55
N VAL A 100 12.41 8.53 6.99
CA VAL A 100 12.20 9.78 7.72
C VAL A 100 10.88 10.38 7.30
N LEU A 101 10.08 10.84 8.26
CA LEU A 101 8.86 11.61 8.05
C LEU A 101 9.00 12.98 8.69
N ARG A 102 8.66 14.01 7.95
CA ARG A 102 8.71 15.42 8.38
C ARG A 102 7.33 16.05 8.28
N ASP A 103 7.07 17.04 9.11
CA ASP A 103 5.87 17.88 8.99
C ASP A 103 6.00 18.92 7.85
N GLY A 104 4.96 19.73 7.67
CA GLY A 104 4.96 20.80 6.64
C GLY A 104 5.99 21.90 6.84
N ASN A 105 6.69 21.96 7.99
CA ASN A 105 7.77 22.87 8.30
C ASN A 105 9.14 22.16 8.20
N GLU A 106 9.22 20.99 7.60
CA GLU A 106 10.43 20.17 7.47
C GLU A 106 11.01 19.68 8.81
N LYS A 107 10.25 19.77 9.91
CA LYS A 107 10.66 19.20 11.18
C LYS A 107 10.42 17.68 11.16
N GLU A 108 11.45 16.92 11.51
CA GLU A 108 11.36 15.48 11.68
C GLU A 108 10.40 15.13 12.81
N ILE A 109 9.41 14.29 12.50
CA ILE A 109 8.43 13.78 13.45
C ILE A 109 8.54 12.27 13.68
N TYR A 110 9.18 11.57 12.76
CA TYR A 110 9.45 10.14 12.89
C TYR A 110 10.63 9.73 12.02
N ALA A 111 11.49 8.89 12.55
CA ALA A 111 12.52 8.20 11.80
C ALA A 111 12.64 6.75 12.26
N THR A 112 12.94 5.86 11.33
CA THR A 112 13.25 4.47 11.64
C THR A 112 14.27 3.92 10.65
N THR A 113 15.04 2.93 11.09
CA THR A 113 16.03 2.27 10.25
C THR A 113 15.85 0.76 10.34
N PHE A 114 15.98 0.09 9.22
CA PHE A 114 15.90 -1.36 9.12
C PHE A 114 16.95 -1.88 8.12
N MET A 115 17.17 -3.17 8.09
CA MET A 115 18.13 -3.76 7.17
C MET A 115 17.49 -4.07 5.83
N MET A 116 18.18 -3.75 4.74
CA MET A 116 17.75 -4.08 3.39
C MET A 116 17.53 -5.60 3.24
N PRO A 117 16.42 -6.05 2.69
CA PRO A 117 16.18 -7.48 2.46
C PRO A 117 17.18 -8.03 1.44
N ARG A 118 17.56 -9.31 1.59
CA ARG A 118 18.47 -9.95 0.63
C ARG A 118 17.84 -10.20 -0.73
N LYS A 119 16.54 -10.44 -0.76
CA LYS A 119 15.75 -10.60 -1.99
C LYS A 119 15.03 -9.30 -2.29
N SER A 120 14.91 -8.99 -3.58
CA SER A 120 14.05 -7.87 -4.00
C SER A 120 12.60 -8.11 -3.60
N GLY A 121 11.90 -7.03 -3.35
CA GLY A 121 10.47 -7.08 -3.04
C GLY A 121 9.93 -5.77 -2.49
N ILE A 122 8.63 -5.76 -2.27
CA ILE A 122 7.90 -4.64 -1.71
C ILE A 122 7.87 -4.78 -0.19
N VAL A 123 8.38 -3.77 0.50
CA VAL A 123 8.36 -3.65 1.96
C VAL A 123 7.31 -2.64 2.40
N SER A 124 6.78 -2.83 3.61
CA SER A 124 5.82 -1.91 4.24
C SER A 124 6.51 -1.18 5.40
N VAL A 125 6.46 0.13 5.40
CA VAL A 125 6.95 0.98 6.51
C VAL A 125 5.74 1.64 7.17
N SER A 126 5.49 1.29 8.42
CA SER A 126 4.39 1.84 9.21
C SER A 126 4.87 3.03 10.04
N VAL A 127 4.10 4.11 10.03
CA VAL A 127 4.30 5.24 10.96
C VAL A 127 3.51 4.92 12.23
N PRO A 128 4.16 4.64 13.37
CA PRO A 128 3.47 4.30 14.60
C PRO A 128 2.79 5.53 15.20
N VAL A 129 1.81 5.31 16.06
CA VAL A 129 1.31 6.33 16.99
C VAL A 129 1.85 6.01 18.38
N SER A 130 2.61 6.92 18.95
CA SER A 130 3.17 6.81 20.30
C SER A 130 3.22 8.20 20.96
N ALA A 131 3.68 8.27 22.20
CA ALA A 131 3.86 9.56 22.88
C ALA A 131 4.82 10.51 22.11
N ASP A 132 5.82 9.94 21.43
CA ASP A 132 6.84 10.70 20.69
C ASP A 132 6.47 10.92 19.21
N VAL A 133 5.49 10.16 18.69
CA VAL A 133 5.04 10.23 17.29
C VAL A 133 3.54 10.50 17.27
N PRO A 134 3.13 11.77 17.18
CA PRO A 134 1.71 12.11 17.16
C PRO A 134 1.04 11.61 15.88
N PRO A 135 -0.28 11.37 15.93
CA PRO A 135 -1.03 10.99 14.74
C PRO A 135 -0.96 12.10 13.68
N LEU A 136 -0.97 11.73 12.41
CA LEU A 136 -1.05 12.72 11.34
C LEU A 136 -2.33 13.56 11.48
N GLU A 137 -2.21 14.88 11.38
CA GLU A 137 -3.34 15.81 11.44
C GLU A 137 -4.09 15.88 10.11
N VAL A 138 -5.41 15.97 10.19
CA VAL A 138 -6.27 16.14 8.99
C VAL A 138 -5.95 17.46 8.29
N GLY A 139 -5.81 17.41 6.96
CA GLY A 139 -5.53 18.58 6.12
C GLY A 139 -4.05 18.94 6.02
N LYS A 140 -3.17 18.32 6.80
CA LYS A 140 -1.74 18.58 6.78
C LYS A 140 -1.01 17.70 5.76
N ASN A 141 0.03 18.26 5.16
CA ASN A 141 1.00 17.55 4.32
C ASN A 141 2.21 17.16 5.16
N TYR A 142 2.75 15.98 4.84
CA TYR A 142 3.97 15.46 5.47
C TYR A 142 4.92 14.99 4.36
N HIS A 143 6.19 15.34 4.50
CA HIS A 143 7.24 14.97 3.57
C HIS A 143 7.99 13.75 4.09
N TRP A 144 8.09 12.69 3.28
CA TRP A 144 8.79 11.47 3.67
C TRP A 144 9.95 11.17 2.71
N PHE A 145 10.96 10.53 3.27
CA PHE A 145 12.16 10.06 2.58
C PHE A 145 12.39 8.59 2.91
N LEU A 146 12.81 7.81 1.93
CA LEU A 146 13.40 6.49 2.16
C LEU A 146 14.75 6.42 1.47
N SER A 147 15.80 6.12 2.24
CA SER A 147 17.19 6.15 1.77
C SER A 147 17.89 4.83 2.04
N ILE A 148 18.55 4.25 1.03
CA ILE A 148 19.51 3.17 1.21
C ILE A 148 20.85 3.82 1.57
N LEU A 149 21.37 3.53 2.76
CA LEU A 149 22.61 4.12 3.28
C LEU A 149 23.82 3.33 2.76
N CYS A 150 24.37 3.77 1.64
CA CYS A 150 25.45 3.09 0.95
C CYS A 150 26.82 3.28 1.61
N ASN A 151 26.99 4.41 2.30
CA ASN A 151 28.15 4.71 3.13
C ASN A 151 27.67 5.32 4.45
N PRO A 152 27.96 4.71 5.60
CA PRO A 152 27.58 5.26 6.91
C PRO A 152 28.23 6.61 7.24
N LEU A 153 29.38 6.91 6.63
CA LEU A 153 30.15 8.13 6.88
C LEU A 153 29.82 9.28 5.92
N GLU A 154 29.24 8.98 4.77
CA GLU A 154 28.88 9.96 3.75
C GLU A 154 27.48 9.71 3.22
N ARG A 155 26.61 10.72 3.26
CA ARG A 155 25.25 10.63 2.75
C ARG A 155 25.14 10.89 1.25
N SER A 156 26.13 11.49 0.61
CA SER A 156 26.10 11.85 -0.81
C SER A 156 25.92 10.67 -1.78
N PRO A 157 26.44 9.45 -1.49
CA PRO A 157 26.24 8.30 -2.37
C PRO A 157 24.92 7.56 -2.12
N ASN A 158 24.08 8.00 -1.19
CA ASN A 158 22.84 7.30 -0.87
C ASN A 158 21.86 7.32 -2.05
N ILE A 159 21.17 6.19 -2.24
CA ILE A 159 20.04 6.11 -3.16
C ILE A 159 18.78 6.39 -2.36
N PHE A 160 17.98 7.36 -2.78
CA PHE A 160 16.76 7.71 -2.07
C PHE A 160 15.57 7.97 -2.98
N VAL A 161 14.40 7.84 -2.41
CA VAL A 161 13.11 8.29 -2.94
C VAL A 161 12.45 9.20 -1.92
N GLU A 162 11.63 10.11 -2.38
CA GLU A 162 10.92 11.06 -1.54
C GLU A 162 9.54 11.38 -2.13
N GLY A 163 8.63 11.79 -1.29
CA GLY A 163 7.30 12.18 -1.69
C GLY A 163 6.47 12.66 -0.51
N TRP A 164 5.19 12.82 -0.74
CA TRP A 164 4.31 13.45 0.21
C TRP A 164 3.11 12.57 0.55
N ILE A 165 2.65 12.71 1.77
CA ILE A 165 1.40 12.14 2.22
C ILE A 165 0.54 13.25 2.84
N ARG A 166 -0.74 13.28 2.50
CA ARG A 166 -1.72 14.18 3.10
C ARG A 166 -2.80 13.37 3.78
N ARG A 167 -3.03 13.64 5.06
CA ARG A 167 -4.20 13.09 5.72
C ARG A 167 -5.43 13.92 5.37
N VAL A 168 -6.47 13.25 4.88
CA VAL A 168 -7.75 13.87 4.54
C VAL A 168 -8.85 13.40 5.51
N PRO A 169 -9.94 14.16 5.67
CA PRO A 169 -11.02 13.73 6.56
C PRO A 169 -11.74 12.50 6.01
N LEU A 170 -12.10 11.58 6.89
CA LEU A 170 -13.02 10.50 6.60
C LEU A 170 -14.45 11.10 6.58
N ASN A 171 -14.92 11.51 5.40
CA ASN A 171 -16.26 12.08 5.27
C ASN A 171 -17.38 11.04 5.50
N ALA A 172 -18.60 11.50 5.71
CA ALA A 172 -19.74 10.64 6.05
C ALA A 172 -20.04 9.59 4.96
N THR A 173 -19.94 9.96 3.69
CA THR A 173 -20.20 9.07 2.55
C THR A 173 -19.19 7.92 2.52
N LEU A 174 -17.89 8.25 2.54
CA LEU A 174 -16.82 7.25 2.56
C LEU A 174 -16.92 6.32 3.79
N ASN A 175 -17.19 6.90 4.97
CA ASN A 175 -17.35 6.13 6.20
C ASN A 175 -18.52 5.13 6.12
N ASN A 176 -19.66 5.56 5.57
CA ASN A 176 -20.82 4.71 5.39
C ASN A 176 -20.57 3.58 4.37
N ASN A 177 -19.91 3.89 3.25
CA ASN A 177 -19.54 2.89 2.25
C ASN A 177 -18.60 1.83 2.85
N LEU A 178 -17.58 2.25 3.61
CA LEU A 178 -16.62 1.36 4.26
C LEU A 178 -17.26 0.47 5.34
N LYS A 179 -18.27 0.97 6.06
CA LYS A 179 -19.02 0.18 7.07
C LYS A 179 -19.85 -0.93 6.46
N GLN A 180 -20.38 -0.71 5.25
CA GLN A 180 -21.22 -1.69 4.53
C GLN A 180 -20.39 -2.64 3.67
N ALA A 181 -19.15 -2.29 3.36
CA ALA A 181 -18.27 -3.03 2.47
C ALA A 181 -17.65 -4.26 3.13
N THR A 182 -17.48 -5.33 2.35
CA THR A 182 -16.58 -6.42 2.73
C THR A 182 -15.13 -5.96 2.71
N LEU A 183 -14.23 -6.74 3.33
CA LEU A 183 -12.79 -6.42 3.29
C LEU A 183 -12.24 -6.37 1.86
N LYS A 184 -12.79 -7.17 0.94
CA LYS A 184 -12.37 -7.23 -0.46
C LYS A 184 -12.84 -6.02 -1.28
N ASP A 185 -13.95 -5.38 -0.89
CA ASP A 185 -14.50 -4.23 -1.62
C ASP A 185 -13.87 -2.89 -1.17
N ARG A 186 -13.22 -2.86 -0.01
CA ARG A 186 -12.64 -1.62 0.55
C ARG A 186 -11.55 -0.97 -0.32
N PRO A 187 -10.65 -1.72 -0.98
CA PRO A 187 -9.64 -1.12 -1.85
C PRO A 187 -10.26 -0.25 -2.94
N ASP A 188 -11.34 -0.72 -3.57
CA ASP A 188 -12.03 0.00 -4.63
C ASP A 188 -12.66 1.29 -4.11
N ILE A 189 -13.33 1.22 -2.95
CA ILE A 189 -13.95 2.39 -2.30
C ILE A 189 -12.90 3.46 -1.98
N TYR A 190 -11.73 3.06 -1.49
CA TYR A 190 -10.63 3.99 -1.26
C TYR A 190 -10.08 4.56 -2.56
N ALA A 191 -9.88 3.73 -3.59
CA ALA A 191 -9.34 4.14 -4.88
C ALA A 191 -10.28 5.14 -5.58
N GLU A 192 -11.59 4.86 -5.65
CA GLU A 192 -12.62 5.75 -6.18
C GLU A 192 -12.69 7.10 -5.43
N SER A 193 -12.30 7.09 -4.15
CA SER A 193 -12.25 8.29 -3.31
C SER A 193 -10.91 9.02 -3.38
N GLY A 194 -9.97 8.57 -4.20
CA GLY A 194 -8.61 9.14 -4.31
C GLY A 194 -7.72 8.87 -3.09
N ILE A 195 -8.08 7.92 -2.23
CA ILE A 195 -7.35 7.60 -1.00
C ILE A 195 -6.32 6.50 -1.29
N TRP A 196 -5.17 6.92 -1.81
CA TRP A 196 -4.13 6.02 -2.34
C TRP A 196 -3.56 5.04 -1.33
N PHE A 197 -3.07 5.56 -0.19
CA PHE A 197 -2.35 4.70 0.76
C PHE A 197 -3.23 3.64 1.40
N ASP A 198 -4.48 3.96 1.70
CA ASP A 198 -5.42 3.00 2.29
C ASP A 198 -5.85 1.94 1.28
N ALA A 199 -6.07 2.31 0.00
CA ALA A 199 -6.34 1.37 -1.09
C ALA A 199 -5.18 0.37 -1.25
N LEU A 200 -3.97 0.89 -1.41
CA LEU A 200 -2.76 0.10 -1.62
C LEU A 200 -2.48 -0.83 -0.43
N ASN A 201 -2.62 -0.33 0.79
CA ASN A 201 -2.40 -1.13 2.00
C ASN A 201 -3.43 -2.24 2.18
N THR A 202 -4.70 -1.95 1.90
CA THR A 202 -5.75 -2.97 2.02
C THR A 202 -5.50 -4.09 1.02
N LEU A 203 -5.12 -3.77 -0.22
CA LEU A 203 -4.75 -4.76 -1.23
C LEU A 203 -3.49 -5.55 -0.85
N ALA A 204 -2.47 -4.88 -0.30
CA ALA A 204 -1.26 -5.56 0.18
C ALA A 204 -1.59 -6.58 1.28
N ALA A 205 -2.43 -6.21 2.25
CA ALA A 205 -2.86 -7.11 3.31
C ALA A 205 -3.69 -8.30 2.78
N LEU A 206 -4.60 -8.06 1.85
CA LEU A 206 -5.39 -9.11 1.18
C LEU A 206 -4.48 -10.07 0.40
N ARG A 207 -3.51 -9.54 -0.34
CA ARG A 207 -2.53 -10.33 -1.11
C ARG A 207 -1.63 -11.17 -0.20
N GLN A 208 -1.24 -10.65 0.95
CA GLN A 208 -0.44 -11.38 1.94
C GLN A 208 -1.25 -12.51 2.59
N SER A 209 -2.52 -12.27 2.90
CA SER A 209 -3.42 -13.26 3.52
C SER A 209 -3.87 -14.33 2.53
N ASN A 210 -4.01 -13.98 1.25
CA ASN A 210 -4.55 -14.83 0.20
C ASN A 210 -3.65 -14.80 -1.06
N PRO A 211 -2.43 -15.32 -1.00
CA PRO A 211 -1.44 -15.16 -2.08
C PRO A 211 -1.81 -15.85 -3.40
N LYS A 212 -2.79 -16.77 -3.38
CA LYS A 212 -3.29 -17.49 -4.56
C LYS A 212 -4.61 -16.91 -5.12
N ASP A 213 -5.15 -15.88 -4.51
CA ASP A 213 -6.40 -15.25 -4.96
C ASP A 213 -6.11 -14.41 -6.23
N SER A 214 -6.59 -14.90 -7.37
CA SER A 214 -6.39 -14.24 -8.67
C SER A 214 -7.13 -12.91 -8.76
N ALA A 215 -8.28 -12.76 -8.10
CA ALA A 215 -9.03 -11.52 -8.09
C ALA A 215 -8.23 -10.42 -7.35
N VAL A 216 -7.71 -10.72 -6.16
CA VAL A 216 -6.83 -9.80 -5.40
C VAL A 216 -5.59 -9.43 -6.20
N SER A 217 -4.98 -10.40 -6.90
CA SER A 217 -3.81 -10.14 -7.74
C SER A 217 -4.14 -9.25 -8.94
N SER A 218 -5.32 -9.40 -9.52
CA SER A 218 -5.81 -8.56 -10.60
C SER A 218 -6.05 -7.12 -10.14
N GLU A 219 -6.72 -6.93 -9.00
CA GLU A 219 -6.98 -5.59 -8.43
C GLU A 219 -5.67 -4.89 -8.03
N TRP A 220 -4.72 -5.62 -7.44
CA TRP A 220 -3.38 -5.11 -7.18
C TRP A 220 -2.68 -4.59 -8.44
N ALA A 221 -2.71 -5.39 -9.53
CA ALA A 221 -2.10 -5.01 -10.80
C ALA A 221 -2.79 -3.79 -11.43
N LYS A 222 -4.13 -3.71 -11.36
CA LYS A 222 -4.91 -2.55 -11.85
C LYS A 222 -4.58 -1.28 -11.09
N LEU A 223 -4.55 -1.34 -9.75
CA LEU A 223 -4.23 -0.18 -8.92
C LEU A 223 -2.83 0.36 -9.24
N LEU A 224 -1.84 -0.52 -9.36
CA LEU A 224 -0.48 -0.11 -9.73
C LEU A 224 -0.40 0.44 -11.15
N LYS A 225 -1.13 -0.15 -12.11
CA LYS A 225 -1.20 0.32 -13.49
C LYS A 225 -1.78 1.73 -13.59
N ALA A 226 -2.78 2.05 -12.78
CA ALA A 226 -3.41 3.38 -12.78
C ALA A 226 -2.41 4.52 -12.48
N VAL A 227 -1.28 4.22 -11.86
CA VAL A 227 -0.21 5.17 -11.56
C VAL A 227 1.10 4.89 -12.31
N GLY A 228 1.09 3.99 -13.31
CA GLY A 228 2.26 3.64 -14.14
C GLY A 228 3.30 2.79 -13.39
N LEU A 229 2.86 1.94 -12.45
CA LEU A 229 3.69 1.01 -11.68
C LEU A 229 3.36 -0.46 -11.98
N GLU A 230 2.77 -0.77 -13.13
CA GLU A 230 2.40 -2.13 -13.52
C GLU A 230 3.56 -3.13 -13.47
N HIS A 231 4.78 -2.67 -13.71
CA HIS A 231 6.00 -3.48 -13.64
C HIS A 231 6.38 -3.93 -12.21
N MET A 232 5.72 -3.36 -11.18
CA MET A 232 5.85 -3.76 -9.78
C MET A 232 4.78 -4.78 -9.35
N ALA A 233 3.78 -5.05 -10.17
CA ALA A 233 2.63 -5.89 -9.79
C ALA A 233 3.03 -7.35 -9.44
N THR A 234 4.10 -7.87 -10.04
CA THR A 234 4.59 -9.24 -9.81
C THR A 234 5.61 -9.33 -8.68
N GLU A 235 6.08 -8.21 -8.13
CA GLU A 235 7.07 -8.23 -7.07
C GLU A 235 6.46 -8.78 -5.76
N PRO A 236 7.22 -9.61 -5.01
CA PRO A 236 6.73 -10.19 -3.77
C PRO A 236 6.66 -9.14 -2.65
N LEU A 237 5.71 -9.30 -1.74
CA LEU A 237 5.72 -8.62 -0.45
C LEU A 237 6.75 -9.32 0.46
N VAL A 238 7.68 -8.56 1.02
CA VAL A 238 8.75 -9.09 1.88
C VAL A 238 8.78 -8.37 3.22
N PRO A 239 9.06 -9.09 4.32
CA PRO A 239 9.16 -8.46 5.63
C PRO A 239 10.41 -7.58 5.73
N ILE A 240 10.34 -6.52 6.51
CA ILE A 240 11.52 -5.78 6.95
C ILE A 240 12.17 -6.50 8.12
N SER A 241 13.51 -6.46 8.16
CA SER A 241 14.29 -7.02 9.28
C SER A 241 14.77 -5.87 10.18
N PRO A 242 14.58 -5.94 11.49
CA PRO A 242 15.12 -4.94 12.41
C PRO A 242 16.65 -4.90 12.33
N ILE A 243 17.24 -3.77 12.70
CA ILE A 243 18.69 -3.67 12.85
C ILE A 243 19.12 -4.63 13.97
N PRO A 244 20.16 -5.47 13.76
CA PRO A 244 20.73 -6.25 14.84
C PRO A 244 21.20 -5.32 15.96
N SER A 245 20.88 -5.66 17.21
CA SER A 245 21.17 -4.86 18.41
C SER A 245 22.65 -4.46 18.57
N ASN A 246 23.57 -5.18 17.95
CA ASN A 246 25.01 -4.88 17.97
C ASN A 246 25.41 -3.66 17.11
N ASN A 247 24.53 -3.12 16.30
CA ASN A 247 24.78 -1.96 15.42
C ASN A 247 23.91 -0.74 15.81
N ALA A 248 23.24 -0.75 16.94
CA ALA A 248 22.37 0.35 17.39
C ALA A 248 23.13 1.69 17.66
N THR A 249 24.45 1.67 17.62
CA THR A 249 25.31 2.85 17.89
C THR A 249 25.44 3.82 16.70
N LEU A 250 24.85 3.51 15.53
CA LEU A 250 25.02 4.32 14.31
C LEU A 250 23.94 5.39 14.10
N SER A 251 22.96 5.51 15.01
CA SER A 251 21.80 6.40 14.83
C SER A 251 21.70 7.57 15.80
N GLN A 252 22.79 7.98 16.46
CA GLN A 252 22.79 9.25 17.21
C GLN A 252 23.27 10.39 16.29
N PRO A 253 22.44 11.40 16.00
CA PRO A 253 22.92 12.63 15.39
C PRO A 253 23.90 13.31 16.35
N SER A 254 25.11 13.62 15.88
CA SER A 254 26.06 14.41 16.66
C SER A 254 25.43 15.74 17.07
N PRO A 255 25.55 16.16 18.34
CA PRO A 255 25.11 17.48 18.75
C PRO A 255 25.90 18.54 17.94
N LYS A 256 25.17 19.44 17.30
CA LYS A 256 25.75 20.62 16.67
C LYS A 256 26.19 21.56 17.78
N ASN A 257 27.49 21.75 17.92
CA ASN A 257 28.06 22.94 18.56
C ASN A 257 27.85 24.17 17.67
#